data_c0e126b7b6241d1fd43a115c23456033
#
_entry.id   c0e126b7b6241d1fd43a115c23456033
#
_cell.length_a   1.000
_cell.length_b   1.000
_cell.length_c   1.000
_cell.angle_alpha   90.00
_cell.angle_beta   90.00
_cell.angle_gamma   90.00
#
_symmetry.space_group_name_H-M   'P 1'
#
loop_
_entity.id
_entity.type
_entity.pdbx_description
1 polymer ?
#
loop_
_entity_poly.entity_id
_entity_poly.type
_entity_poly.pdbx_seq_one_letter_code
_entity_poly.pdbx_strand_id
1 'polypeptide(L)' 'MRLKEVLGGLYVMVTEEENDLIMKYFSENEYVNETQLSDREHVIADRLTHKGVLMPTLRGYRTV' A
#
# COMPACT_ATOMS: atom_id res chain seq x y z
N MET A 1 4.47 -14.53 -2.76
CA MET A 1 4.34 -13.62 -1.61
C MET A 1 5.68 -13.04 -1.21
N ARG A 2 5.68 -11.85 -0.68
CA ARG A 2 6.91 -11.17 -0.25
C ARG A 2 6.76 -10.67 1.16
N LEU A 3 7.87 -10.53 1.88
CA LEU A 3 7.88 -9.91 3.20
C LEU A 3 8.07 -8.40 3.04
N LYS A 4 7.29 -7.63 3.78
CA LYS A 4 7.39 -6.18 3.77
C LYS A 4 7.49 -5.69 5.20
N GLU A 5 8.47 -4.83 5.47
CA GLU A 5 8.62 -4.22 6.78
C GLU A 5 7.54 -3.16 6.99
N VAL A 6 6.96 -3.16 8.18
CA VAL A 6 5.96 -2.18 8.57
C VAL A 6 6.43 -1.44 9.80
N LEU A 7 5.63 -0.48 10.23
CA LEU A 7 5.93 0.32 11.41
C LEU A 7 6.22 -0.59 12.62
N GLY A 8 7.24 -0.27 13.37
CA GLY A 8 7.64 -1.06 14.54
C GLY A 8 8.62 -2.18 14.24
N GLY A 9 9.15 -2.27 13.02
CA GLY A 9 10.13 -3.27 12.64
C GLY A 9 9.58 -4.66 12.40
N LEU A 10 8.26 -4.78 12.33
CA LEU A 10 7.61 -6.06 12.04
C LEU A 10 7.55 -6.28 10.53
N TYR A 11 7.42 -7.55 10.14
CA TYR A 11 7.28 -7.91 8.72
C TYR A 11 5.93 -8.56 8.49
N VAL A 12 5.30 -8.23 7.36
CA VAL A 12 4.04 -8.84 6.95
C VAL A 12 4.20 -9.41 5.55
N MET A 13 3.41 -10.44 5.24
CA MET A 13 3.40 -11.04 3.90
C MET A 13 2.50 -10.21 3.00
N VAL A 14 3.01 -9.87 1.82
CA VAL A 14 2.21 -9.22 0.79
C VAL A 14 2.14 -10.12 -0.43
N THR A 15 1.01 -10.07 -1.13
CA THR A 15 0.83 -10.83 -2.36
C THR A 15 1.58 -10.14 -3.49
N GLU A 16 1.77 -10.86 -4.61
CA GLU A 16 2.38 -10.25 -5.80
C GLU A 16 1.56 -9.06 -6.29
N GLU A 17 0.24 -9.17 -6.24
CA GLU A 17 -0.65 -8.08 -6.64
C GLU A 17 -0.47 -6.85 -5.76
N GLU A 18 -0.35 -7.06 -4.45
CA GLU A 18 -0.10 -5.99 -3.49
C GLU A 18 1.27 -5.36 -3.72
N ASN A 19 2.29 -6.18 -3.95
CA ASN A 19 3.63 -5.71 -4.22
C ASN A 19 3.68 -4.90 -5.52
N ASP A 20 2.96 -5.35 -6.56
CA ASP A 20 2.88 -4.64 -7.83
C ASP A 20 2.27 -3.25 -7.65
N LEU A 21 1.26 -3.12 -6.82
CA LEU A 21 0.66 -1.82 -6.52
C LEU A 21 1.68 -0.90 -5.86
N ILE A 22 2.41 -1.41 -4.89
CA ILE A 22 3.43 -0.64 -4.19
C ILE A 22 4.49 -0.16 -5.18
N MET A 23 4.98 -1.04 -6.04
CA MET A 23 5.99 -0.70 -7.03
C MET A 23 5.48 0.32 -8.03
N LYS A 24 4.22 0.22 -8.41
CA LYS A 24 3.61 1.10 -9.40
C LYS A 24 3.45 2.53 -8.89
N TYR A 25 3.00 2.69 -7.66
CA TYR A 25 2.62 4.00 -7.12
C TYR A 25 3.57 4.55 -6.07
N PHE A 26 4.26 3.71 -5.33
CA PHE A 26 5.06 4.12 -4.18
C PHE A 26 6.56 3.93 -4.34
N SER A 27 7.03 3.61 -5.54
CA SER A 27 8.47 3.48 -5.79
C SER A 27 9.18 4.82 -5.76
N GLU A 28 8.49 5.89 -6.15
CA GLU A 28 9.06 7.23 -6.20
C GLU A 28 8.27 8.26 -5.39
N ASN A 29 7.07 7.89 -4.95
CA ASN A 29 6.19 8.78 -4.21
C ASN A 29 5.80 8.14 -2.90
N GLU A 30 5.60 8.96 -1.88
CA GLU A 30 5.15 8.48 -0.57
C GLU A 30 3.64 8.55 -0.42
N TYR A 31 2.97 9.20 -1.35
CA TYR A 31 1.53 9.44 -1.29
C TYR A 31 0.88 9.21 -2.64
N VAL A 32 -0.30 8.63 -2.61
CA VAL A 32 -1.13 8.45 -3.80
C VAL A 32 -2.55 8.93 -3.47
N ASN A 33 -3.11 9.75 -4.38
CA ASN A 33 -4.47 10.22 -4.24
C ASN A 33 -5.44 9.12 -4.67
N GLU A 34 -6.55 8.96 -3.95
CA GLU A 34 -7.54 7.92 -4.24
C GLU A 34 -8.09 7.99 -5.67
N THR A 35 -8.12 9.18 -6.27
CA THR A 35 -8.63 9.34 -7.64
C THR A 35 -7.72 8.72 -8.69
N GLN A 36 -6.48 8.42 -8.33
CA GLN A 36 -5.51 7.78 -9.23
C GLN A 36 -5.66 6.26 -9.26
N LEU A 37 -6.46 5.70 -8.35
CA LEU A 37 -6.60 4.27 -8.20
C LEU A 37 -7.88 3.77 -8.87
N SER A 38 -7.82 2.62 -9.52
CA SER A 38 -9.01 1.93 -10.00
C SER A 38 -9.73 1.28 -8.82
N ASP A 39 -10.95 0.79 -9.04
CA ASP A 39 -11.72 0.13 -8.00
C ASP A 39 -10.96 -1.07 -7.42
N ARG A 40 -10.31 -1.86 -8.30
CA ARG A 40 -9.52 -3.00 -7.86
C ARG A 40 -8.32 -2.54 -7.04
N GLU A 41 -7.67 -1.47 -7.46
CA GLU A 41 -6.51 -0.93 -6.74
C GLU A 41 -6.92 -0.39 -5.38
N HIS A 42 -8.10 0.18 -5.25
CA HIS A 42 -8.63 0.60 -3.95
C HIS A 42 -8.75 -0.59 -2.98
N VAL A 43 -9.25 -1.71 -3.46
CA VAL A 43 -9.39 -2.92 -2.65
C VAL A 43 -8.02 -3.38 -2.15
N ILE A 44 -7.03 -3.38 -3.05
CA ILE A 44 -5.66 -3.79 -2.70
C ILE A 44 -5.04 -2.82 -1.70
N ALA A 45 -5.23 -1.51 -1.90
CA ALA A 45 -4.71 -0.50 -0.99
C ALA A 45 -5.34 -0.62 0.40
N ASP A 46 -6.62 -0.93 0.47
CA ASP A 46 -7.29 -1.16 1.75
C ASP A 46 -6.70 -2.37 2.49
N ARG A 47 -6.38 -3.45 1.77
CA ARG A 47 -5.71 -4.60 2.38
C ARG A 47 -4.35 -4.21 2.94
N LEU A 48 -3.59 -3.43 2.18
CA LEU A 48 -2.27 -2.96 2.62
C LEU A 48 -2.38 -2.07 3.84
N THR A 49 -3.43 -1.27 3.93
CA THR A 49 -3.72 -0.46 5.10
C THR A 49 -3.97 -1.33 6.32
N HIS A 50 -4.76 -2.39 6.16
CA HIS A 50 -5.03 -3.35 7.24
C HIS A 50 -3.77 -4.09 7.69
N LYS A 51 -2.84 -4.32 6.79
CA LYS A 51 -1.57 -4.98 7.09
C LYS A 51 -0.54 -4.04 7.71
N GLY A 52 -0.82 -2.73 7.73
CA GLY A 52 0.10 -1.75 8.26
C GLY A 52 1.18 -1.29 7.28
N VAL A 53 1.06 -1.66 6.01
CA VAL A 53 2.02 -1.25 4.97
C VAL A 53 1.74 0.17 4.50
N LEU A 54 0.47 0.53 4.42
CA LEU A 54 0.03 1.87 4.04
C LEU A 54 -0.77 2.50 5.17
N MET A 55 -0.82 3.82 5.17
CA MET A 55 -1.65 4.61 6.07
C MET A 55 -2.75 5.30 5.28
N PRO A 56 -4.01 5.27 5.74
CA PRO A 56 -5.05 6.04 5.09
C PRO A 56 -4.85 7.53 5.38
N THR A 57 -5.12 8.35 4.39
CA THR A 57 -5.12 9.79 4.53
C THR A 57 -6.49 10.32 4.16
N LEU A 58 -6.69 11.62 4.31
CA LEU A 58 -7.98 12.23 4.00
C LEU A 58 -8.43 11.94 2.55
N ARG A 59 -7.49 11.88 1.60
CA ARG A 59 -7.82 11.72 0.19
C ARG A 59 -7.04 10.64 -0.51
N GLY A 60 -6.45 9.71 0.23
CA GLY A 60 -5.68 8.65 -0.40
C GLY A 60 -4.92 7.81 0.59
N TYR A 61 -3.75 7.38 0.19
CA TYR A 61 -2.89 6.49 0.97
C TYR A 61 -1.46 6.98 0.94
N ARG A 62 -0.74 6.71 2.00
CA ARG A 62 0.69 7.02 2.07
C ARG A 62 1.45 5.84 2.65
N THR A 63 2.74 5.80 2.38
CA THR A 63 3.61 4.80 3.00
C THR A 63 3.80 5.11 4.48
N VAL A 64 3.99 4.08 5.24
CA VAL A 64 4.26 4.19 6.67
C VAL A 64 5.71 4.57 6.93
#